data_93bbe47771c3efc175b55e4b2fbee3ea
#
_entry.id   93bbe47771c3efc175b55e4b2fbee3ea
#
_cell.length_a   1.000
_cell.length_b   1.000
_cell.length_c   1.000
_cell.angle_alpha   90.00
_cell.angle_beta   90.00
_cell.angle_gamma   90.00
#
_symmetry.space_group_name_H-M   'P 1'
#
loop_
_entity.id
_entity.type
_entity.pdbx_description
1 polymer ?
#
loop_
_entity_poly.entity_id
_entity_poly.type
_entity_poly.pdbx_seq_one_letter_code
_entity_poly.pdbx_strand_id
1 'polypeptide(L)'
;GSLITDKQTPSTALLPRIERLADEISRIRAERPGMKLLLGHGSGSFGHVAASKYGTRQGVDTPEEWRGFVDVWRQASALNRIMVEALHQAGLPAVVFSAASSAIVDDGMIMEWDLSPVVQALDHGLLPVVHGDVAFDRHRGGTILSTEDIFDYFALALQPSRILLAGIETGVWADYPACTEIAAEITPENQDAVLGFVRGSAATDVTGGMASKVQQMLRLTGEIPGLEVEIFSALAPGDLQKAFAGSRTGTLIHSPKVA
;
A
#
# COMPACT_ATOMS: atom_id res chain seq x y z
N GLY A 1 3.63 -2.88 -4.70
CA GLY A 1 4.08 -4.16 -5.30
C GLY A 1 4.60 -3.98 -6.71
N SER A 2 3.73 -3.62 -7.67
CA SER A 2 4.09 -3.51 -9.11
C SER A 2 5.18 -2.49 -9.43
N LEU A 3 5.39 -1.49 -8.58
CA LEU A 3 6.46 -0.50 -8.76
C LEU A 3 7.84 -1.10 -8.48
N ILE A 4 7.94 -2.05 -7.56
CA ILE A 4 9.21 -2.57 -7.02
C ILE A 4 9.51 -4.02 -7.42
N THR A 5 8.60 -4.66 -8.17
CA THR A 5 8.79 -6.04 -8.65
C THR A 5 8.45 -6.16 -10.13
N ASP A 6 9.08 -7.09 -10.82
CA ASP A 6 8.72 -7.47 -12.18
C ASP A 6 7.43 -8.31 -12.16
N LYS A 7 6.40 -7.85 -12.88
CA LYS A 7 5.11 -8.58 -12.97
C LYS A 7 5.19 -9.85 -13.82
N GLN A 8 6.15 -9.92 -14.74
CA GLN A 8 6.27 -11.05 -15.68
C GLN A 8 7.10 -12.19 -15.11
N THR A 9 7.97 -11.88 -14.14
CA THR A 9 8.88 -12.86 -13.55
C THR A 9 8.58 -13.04 -12.06
N PRO A 10 8.17 -14.23 -11.62
CA PRO A 10 7.90 -14.50 -10.20
C PRO A 10 9.10 -14.17 -9.31
N SER A 11 8.82 -13.64 -8.13
CA SER A 11 9.80 -13.36 -7.07
C SER A 11 11.03 -12.55 -7.54
N THR A 12 10.80 -11.58 -8.44
CA THR A 12 11.87 -10.76 -8.99
C THR A 12 11.73 -9.31 -8.56
N ALA A 13 12.65 -8.86 -7.70
CA ALA A 13 12.74 -7.48 -7.23
C ALA A 13 13.48 -6.60 -8.26
N LEU A 14 12.99 -5.39 -8.48
CA LEU A 14 13.61 -4.38 -9.32
C LEU A 14 14.60 -3.55 -8.48
N LEU A 15 15.75 -4.15 -8.12
CA LEU A 15 16.72 -3.58 -7.19
C LEU A 15 17.11 -2.13 -7.51
N PRO A 16 17.50 -1.75 -8.75
CA PRO A 16 17.88 -0.36 -9.04
C PRO A 16 16.74 0.64 -8.77
N ARG A 17 15.48 0.20 -8.93
CA ARG A 17 14.33 1.05 -8.63
C ARG A 17 14.07 1.16 -7.13
N ILE A 18 14.22 0.07 -6.39
CA ILE A 18 14.10 0.06 -4.94
C ILE A 18 15.15 0.98 -4.32
N GLU A 19 16.40 0.87 -4.72
CA GLU A 19 17.52 1.71 -4.26
C GLU A 19 17.26 3.18 -4.56
N ARG A 20 16.86 3.52 -5.79
CA ARG A 20 16.49 4.90 -6.17
C ARG A 20 15.38 5.45 -5.28
N LEU A 21 14.31 4.68 -5.05
CA LEU A 21 13.19 5.12 -4.22
C LEU A 21 13.62 5.33 -2.76
N ALA A 22 14.49 4.46 -2.23
CA ALA A 22 15.05 4.62 -0.88
C ALA A 22 15.88 5.91 -0.77
N ASP A 23 16.72 6.20 -1.77
CA ASP A 23 17.51 7.43 -1.83
C ASP A 23 16.61 8.69 -1.92
N GLU A 24 15.53 8.63 -2.70
CA GLU A 24 14.57 9.75 -2.80
C GLU A 24 13.88 9.99 -1.44
N ILE A 25 13.44 8.93 -0.76
CA ILE A 25 12.84 9.03 0.59
C ILE A 25 13.84 9.61 1.60
N SER A 26 15.10 9.20 1.53
CA SER A 26 16.16 9.72 2.39
C SER A 26 16.34 11.24 2.22
N ARG A 27 16.42 11.73 0.97
CA ARG A 27 16.51 13.17 0.68
C ARG A 27 15.28 13.93 1.16
N ILE A 28 14.06 13.40 0.89
CA ILE A 28 12.82 14.02 1.33
C ILE A 28 12.78 14.18 2.85
N ARG A 29 13.23 13.18 3.60
CA ARG A 29 13.29 13.26 5.06
C ARG A 29 14.34 14.24 5.56
N ALA A 30 15.50 14.31 4.89
CA ALA A 30 16.55 15.27 5.23
C ALA A 30 16.07 16.73 5.02
N GLU A 31 15.27 16.99 4.00
CA GLU A 31 14.67 18.30 3.71
C GLU A 31 13.53 18.66 4.67
N ARG A 32 12.96 17.67 5.37
CA ARG A 32 11.79 17.84 6.27
C ARG A 32 12.05 17.21 7.63
N PRO A 33 12.96 17.77 8.42
CA PRO A 33 13.22 17.26 9.77
C PRO A 33 11.95 17.33 10.62
N GLY A 34 11.64 16.24 11.31
CA GLY A 34 10.43 16.13 12.12
C GLY A 34 9.19 15.60 11.37
N MET A 35 9.27 15.36 10.07
CA MET A 35 8.18 14.69 9.33
C MET A 35 8.02 13.24 9.80
N LYS A 36 6.87 12.91 10.36
CA LYS A 36 6.49 11.54 10.68
C LYS A 36 6.07 10.82 9.38
N LEU A 37 6.77 9.77 9.04
CA LEU A 37 6.53 8.99 7.83
C LEU A 37 6.43 7.51 8.17
N LEU A 38 5.33 6.87 7.71
CA LEU A 38 5.15 5.43 7.70
C LEU A 38 5.20 4.96 6.25
N LEU A 39 5.95 3.93 5.96
CA LEU A 39 6.09 3.35 4.63
C LEU A 39 5.34 2.03 4.53
N GLY A 40 4.62 1.82 3.43
CA GLY A 40 4.00 0.55 3.11
C GLY A 40 4.35 0.06 1.71
N HIS A 41 4.44 -1.26 1.52
CA HIS A 41 4.58 -1.85 0.19
C HIS A 41 3.82 -3.16 0.05
N GLY A 42 3.31 -3.42 -1.15
CA GLY A 42 2.69 -4.71 -1.47
C GLY A 42 3.74 -5.79 -1.79
N SER A 43 3.36 -7.05 -1.69
CA SER A 43 4.24 -8.19 -1.97
C SER A 43 4.58 -8.37 -3.47
N GLY A 44 3.90 -7.67 -4.38
CA GLY A 44 4.17 -7.72 -5.81
C GLY A 44 4.22 -9.15 -6.37
N SER A 45 5.17 -9.44 -7.26
CA SER A 45 5.33 -10.77 -7.85
C SER A 45 5.81 -11.85 -6.87
N PHE A 46 6.21 -11.48 -5.66
CA PHE A 46 6.64 -12.44 -4.63
C PHE A 46 5.46 -13.17 -3.99
N GLY A 47 4.37 -12.48 -3.64
CA GLY A 47 3.23 -13.08 -2.96
C GLY A 47 2.15 -13.61 -3.89
N HIS A 48 1.97 -13.02 -5.08
CA HIS A 48 0.83 -13.30 -5.94
C HIS A 48 0.72 -14.76 -6.41
N VAL A 49 1.84 -15.38 -6.77
CA VAL A 49 1.84 -16.76 -7.29
C VAL A 49 1.38 -17.74 -6.21
N ALA A 50 1.95 -17.67 -5.02
CA ALA A 50 1.57 -18.52 -3.90
C ALA A 50 0.13 -18.22 -3.43
N ALA A 51 -0.23 -16.95 -3.28
CA ALA A 51 -1.57 -16.52 -2.88
C ALA A 51 -2.66 -17.02 -3.83
N SER A 52 -2.43 -16.93 -5.15
CA SER A 52 -3.37 -17.43 -6.17
C SER A 52 -3.45 -18.95 -6.18
N LYS A 53 -2.31 -19.64 -6.03
CA LYS A 53 -2.25 -21.09 -6.03
C LYS A 53 -3.04 -21.72 -4.88
N TYR A 54 -2.96 -21.14 -3.69
CA TYR A 54 -3.55 -21.72 -2.47
C TYR A 54 -4.85 -21.03 -2.03
N GLY A 55 -5.28 -19.97 -2.70
CA GLY A 55 -6.49 -19.24 -2.32
C GLY A 55 -6.43 -18.59 -0.93
N THR A 56 -5.25 -18.31 -0.41
CA THR A 56 -4.99 -17.92 0.99
C THR A 56 -5.81 -16.72 1.46
N ARG A 57 -6.19 -15.79 0.55
CA ARG A 57 -7.01 -14.63 0.92
C ARG A 57 -8.44 -15.01 1.28
N GLN A 58 -8.97 -16.11 0.73
CA GLN A 58 -10.33 -16.58 0.99
C GLN A 58 -10.46 -17.34 2.31
N GLY A 59 -9.38 -17.94 2.79
CA GLY A 59 -9.35 -18.70 4.03
C GLY A 59 -8.30 -19.80 3.99
N VAL A 60 -8.05 -20.41 5.15
CA VAL A 60 -7.05 -21.46 5.35
C VAL A 60 -7.58 -22.46 6.38
N ASP A 61 -7.92 -23.66 5.93
CA ASP A 61 -8.49 -24.72 6.77
C ASP A 61 -7.66 -26.00 6.77
N THR A 62 -7.18 -26.40 5.59
CA THR A 62 -6.48 -27.68 5.40
C THR A 62 -4.99 -27.57 5.67
N PRO A 63 -4.30 -28.68 6.00
CA PRO A 63 -2.85 -28.69 6.15
C PRO A 63 -2.09 -28.23 4.89
N GLU A 64 -2.66 -28.40 3.71
CA GLU A 64 -2.05 -27.92 2.44
C GLU A 64 -2.18 -26.41 2.34
N GLU A 65 -3.33 -25.82 2.66
CA GLU A 65 -3.54 -24.38 2.66
C GLU A 65 -2.68 -23.70 3.72
N TRP A 66 -2.49 -24.31 4.90
CA TRP A 66 -1.53 -23.81 5.90
C TRP A 66 -0.09 -23.80 5.41
N ARG A 67 0.32 -24.77 4.60
CA ARG A 67 1.62 -24.72 3.90
C ARG A 67 1.67 -23.56 2.91
N GLY A 68 0.57 -23.34 2.19
CA GLY A 68 0.41 -22.20 1.29
C GLY A 68 0.52 -20.87 2.03
N PHE A 69 -0.12 -20.73 3.19
CA PHE A 69 -0.01 -19.57 4.07
C PHE A 69 1.46 -19.28 4.43
N VAL A 70 2.21 -20.30 4.85
CA VAL A 70 3.64 -20.15 5.17
C VAL A 70 4.45 -19.77 3.93
N ASP A 71 4.11 -20.31 2.75
CA ASP A 71 4.83 -19.97 1.50
C ASP A 71 4.58 -18.50 1.10
N VAL A 72 3.35 -18.01 1.20
CA VAL A 72 3.01 -16.59 0.99
C VAL A 72 3.80 -15.69 1.97
N TRP A 73 3.77 -16.02 3.27
CA TRP A 73 4.51 -15.29 4.29
C TRP A 73 6.00 -15.21 3.98
N ARG A 74 6.62 -16.35 3.64
CA ARG A 74 8.06 -16.45 3.32
C ARG A 74 8.43 -15.55 2.14
N GLN A 75 7.59 -15.53 1.12
CA GLN A 75 7.84 -14.73 -0.08
C GLN A 75 7.62 -13.24 0.16
N ALA A 76 6.55 -12.84 0.83
CA ALA A 76 6.30 -11.45 1.22
C ALA A 76 7.43 -10.91 2.11
N SER A 77 7.87 -11.71 3.09
CA SER A 77 8.99 -11.38 3.99
C SER A 77 10.32 -11.26 3.24
N ALA A 78 10.55 -12.06 2.18
CA ALA A 78 11.76 -11.95 1.37
C ALA A 78 11.84 -10.60 0.64
N LEU A 79 10.74 -10.14 0.02
CA LEU A 79 10.70 -8.81 -0.60
C LEU A 79 10.86 -7.71 0.45
N ASN A 80 10.18 -7.83 1.60
CA ASN A 80 10.29 -6.86 2.67
C ASN A 80 11.74 -6.71 3.18
N ARG A 81 12.48 -7.81 3.30
CA ARG A 81 13.90 -7.76 3.66
C ARG A 81 14.73 -6.98 2.65
N ILE A 82 14.48 -7.16 1.35
CA ILE A 82 15.15 -6.40 0.28
C ILE A 82 14.84 -4.90 0.42
N MET A 83 13.58 -4.56 0.66
CA MET A 83 13.17 -3.16 0.86
C MET A 83 13.85 -2.52 2.06
N VAL A 84 13.84 -3.19 3.21
CA VAL A 84 14.44 -2.67 4.46
C VAL A 84 15.95 -2.52 4.33
N GLU A 85 16.61 -3.45 3.70
CA GLU A 85 18.06 -3.36 3.43
C GLU A 85 18.39 -2.12 2.57
N ALA A 86 17.64 -1.88 1.50
CA ALA A 86 17.83 -0.69 0.67
C ALA A 86 17.56 0.61 1.46
N LEU A 87 16.55 0.63 2.32
CA LEU A 87 16.28 1.78 3.20
C LEU A 87 17.43 2.02 4.18
N HIS A 88 17.99 0.98 4.79
CA HIS A 88 19.15 1.09 5.67
C HIS A 88 20.40 1.58 4.92
N GLN A 89 20.66 1.09 3.71
CA GLN A 89 21.76 1.55 2.86
C GLN A 89 21.62 3.03 2.48
N ALA A 90 20.38 3.52 2.34
CA ALA A 90 20.08 4.94 2.13
C ALA A 90 20.14 5.78 3.43
N GLY A 91 20.53 5.19 4.57
CA GLY A 91 20.65 5.87 5.87
C GLY A 91 19.33 6.08 6.61
N LEU A 92 18.26 5.39 6.21
CA LEU A 92 16.94 5.48 6.85
C LEU A 92 16.84 4.45 8.00
N PRO A 93 16.45 4.85 9.22
CA PRO A 93 16.30 3.95 10.37
C PRO A 93 14.97 3.19 10.29
N ALA A 94 14.85 2.26 9.34
CA ALA A 94 13.63 1.50 9.06
C ALA A 94 13.43 0.37 10.09
N VAL A 95 12.19 0.21 10.58
CA VAL A 95 11.75 -0.86 11.49
C VAL A 95 10.46 -1.48 10.98
N VAL A 96 10.41 -2.82 10.89
CA VAL A 96 9.26 -3.56 10.33
C VAL A 96 8.23 -3.85 11.40
N PHE A 97 6.96 -3.68 11.04
CA PHE A 97 5.79 -4.10 11.79
C PHE A 97 4.97 -5.06 10.92
N SER A 98 5.01 -6.37 11.26
CA SER A 98 4.39 -7.43 10.45
C SER A 98 2.99 -7.76 10.95
N ALA A 99 2.03 -7.84 10.04
CA ALA A 99 0.67 -8.24 10.34
C ALA A 99 0.60 -9.68 10.90
N ALA A 100 1.39 -10.59 10.36
CA ALA A 100 1.41 -12.00 10.75
C ALA A 100 1.68 -12.23 12.25
N SER A 101 2.40 -11.33 12.91
CA SER A 101 2.77 -11.46 14.33
C SER A 101 2.05 -10.49 15.26
N SER A 102 1.29 -9.53 14.74
CA SER A 102 0.78 -8.41 15.55
C SER A 102 -0.71 -8.12 15.36
N ALA A 103 -1.29 -8.44 14.18
CA ALA A 103 -2.68 -8.17 13.89
C ALA A 103 -3.59 -9.32 14.36
N ILE A 104 -4.70 -8.99 14.98
CA ILE A 104 -5.84 -9.87 15.19
C ILE A 104 -6.88 -9.55 14.13
N VAL A 105 -7.22 -10.56 13.32
CA VAL A 105 -8.10 -10.41 12.17
C VAL A 105 -9.36 -11.25 12.33
N ASP A 106 -10.49 -10.77 11.87
CA ASP A 106 -11.75 -11.51 11.81
C ASP A 106 -12.44 -11.21 10.47
N ASP A 107 -12.77 -12.25 9.73
CA ASP A 107 -13.36 -12.19 8.38
C ASP A 107 -12.66 -11.22 7.42
N GLY A 108 -11.33 -11.20 7.45
CA GLY A 108 -10.48 -10.36 6.60
C GLY A 108 -10.32 -8.92 7.06
N MET A 109 -10.89 -8.53 8.19
CA MET A 109 -10.77 -7.19 8.77
C MET A 109 -9.86 -7.21 9.99
N ILE A 110 -8.99 -6.20 10.12
CA ILE A 110 -8.15 -6.01 11.32
C ILE A 110 -9.06 -5.53 12.45
N MET A 111 -9.20 -6.35 13.50
CA MET A 111 -9.97 -6.01 14.68
C MET A 111 -9.12 -5.33 15.75
N GLU A 112 -7.87 -5.76 15.88
CA GLU A 112 -6.96 -5.27 16.91
C GLU A 112 -5.51 -5.36 16.41
N TRP A 113 -4.78 -4.26 16.59
CA TRP A 113 -3.34 -4.19 16.42
C TRP A 113 -2.83 -3.08 17.34
N ASP A 114 -1.98 -3.42 18.30
CA ASP A 114 -1.37 -2.40 19.16
C ASP A 114 -0.42 -1.52 18.35
N LEU A 115 -0.81 -0.27 18.12
CA LEU A 115 -0.02 0.72 17.39
C LEU A 115 0.93 1.53 18.29
N SER A 116 0.95 1.28 19.60
CA SER A 116 1.87 1.99 20.52
C SER A 116 3.33 1.92 20.08
N PRO A 117 3.86 0.75 19.62
CA PRO A 117 5.24 0.68 19.13
C PRO A 117 5.44 1.47 17.82
N VAL A 118 4.43 1.55 16.95
CA VAL A 118 4.49 2.35 15.71
C VAL A 118 4.55 3.84 16.05
N VAL A 119 3.71 4.29 16.98
CA VAL A 119 3.71 5.68 17.47
C VAL A 119 5.07 6.03 18.08
N GLN A 120 5.59 5.17 18.95
CA GLN A 120 6.93 5.37 19.53
C GLN A 120 8.03 5.46 18.46
N ALA A 121 7.98 4.59 17.45
CA ALA A 121 8.95 4.64 16.36
C ALA A 121 8.85 5.98 15.60
N LEU A 122 7.64 6.46 15.28
CA LEU A 122 7.42 7.75 14.64
C LEU A 122 7.92 8.91 15.50
N ASP A 123 7.68 8.88 16.82
CA ASP A 123 8.06 9.93 17.76
C ASP A 123 9.60 10.02 17.94
N HIS A 124 10.30 8.91 17.76
CA HIS A 124 11.77 8.87 17.82
C HIS A 124 12.44 9.00 16.44
N GLY A 125 11.69 9.38 15.40
CA GLY A 125 12.23 9.61 14.08
C GLY A 125 12.64 8.34 13.33
N LEU A 126 12.17 7.16 13.76
CA LEU A 126 12.33 5.94 12.99
C LEU A 126 11.36 5.94 11.79
N LEU A 127 11.57 5.01 10.87
CA LEU A 127 10.70 4.78 9.72
C LEU A 127 9.96 3.45 9.89
N PRO A 128 8.73 3.44 10.43
CA PRO A 128 7.92 2.23 10.44
C PRO A 128 7.66 1.74 9.02
N VAL A 129 7.86 0.45 8.80
CA VAL A 129 7.59 -0.23 7.52
C VAL A 129 6.56 -1.30 7.75
N VAL A 130 5.48 -1.27 6.97
CA VAL A 130 4.46 -2.32 6.88
C VAL A 130 4.42 -2.88 5.46
N HIS A 131 3.94 -4.09 5.30
CA HIS A 131 3.82 -4.70 3.98
C HIS A 131 2.60 -5.61 3.90
N GLY A 132 2.11 -5.83 2.69
CA GLY A 132 1.08 -6.84 2.47
C GLY A 132 1.58 -8.20 2.91
N ASP A 133 0.89 -8.83 3.86
CA ASP A 133 1.34 -10.03 4.56
C ASP A 133 0.16 -10.95 4.84
N VAL A 134 0.43 -12.18 5.26
CA VAL A 134 -0.57 -13.07 5.82
C VAL A 134 -0.96 -12.60 7.23
N ALA A 135 -2.13 -13.01 7.68
CA ALA A 135 -2.59 -12.80 9.05
C ALA A 135 -3.42 -14.01 9.51
N PHE A 136 -3.36 -14.32 10.82
CA PHE A 136 -4.25 -15.27 11.43
C PHE A 136 -5.63 -14.66 11.58
N ASP A 137 -6.67 -15.35 11.10
CA ASP A 137 -8.03 -14.85 11.01
C ASP A 137 -8.97 -15.76 11.82
N ARG A 138 -9.77 -15.16 12.70
CA ARG A 138 -10.65 -15.90 13.60
C ARG A 138 -11.75 -16.68 12.88
N HIS A 139 -12.23 -16.15 11.75
CA HIS A 139 -13.29 -16.76 10.97
C HIS A 139 -12.75 -17.65 9.85
N ARG A 140 -11.70 -17.20 9.16
CA ARG A 140 -11.12 -17.85 7.97
C ARG A 140 -9.92 -18.74 8.29
N GLY A 141 -9.51 -18.87 9.57
CA GLY A 141 -8.24 -19.51 9.95
C GLY A 141 -7.03 -18.66 9.62
N GLY A 142 -6.83 -18.38 8.36
CA GLY A 142 -5.80 -17.45 7.86
C GLY A 142 -6.29 -16.66 6.65
N THR A 143 -5.68 -15.51 6.40
CA THR A 143 -5.99 -14.63 5.26
C THR A 143 -4.76 -13.86 4.81
N ILE A 144 -4.91 -13.01 3.80
CA ILE A 144 -3.92 -12.02 3.37
C ILE A 144 -4.50 -10.64 3.59
N LEU A 145 -3.75 -9.78 4.26
CA LEU A 145 -3.99 -8.35 4.33
C LEU A 145 -3.17 -7.65 3.24
N SER A 146 -3.82 -6.86 2.41
CA SER A 146 -3.13 -5.94 1.51
C SER A 146 -2.50 -4.79 2.30
N THR A 147 -1.56 -4.08 1.70
CA THR A 147 -1.02 -2.86 2.30
C THR A 147 -2.10 -1.80 2.49
N GLU A 148 -3.08 -1.78 1.59
CA GLU A 148 -4.23 -0.89 1.67
C GLU A 148 -5.14 -1.24 2.86
N ASP A 149 -5.36 -2.53 3.15
CA ASP A 149 -6.11 -2.97 4.35
C ASP A 149 -5.40 -2.53 5.65
N ILE A 150 -4.06 -2.62 5.67
CA ILE A 150 -3.23 -2.16 6.80
C ILE A 150 -3.29 -0.63 6.92
N PHE A 151 -3.17 0.10 5.81
CA PHE A 151 -3.27 1.56 5.79
C PHE A 151 -4.63 2.06 6.25
N ASP A 152 -5.69 1.34 5.91
CA ASP A 152 -7.04 1.64 6.36
C ASP A 152 -7.12 1.68 7.90
N TYR A 153 -6.69 0.61 8.55
CA TYR A 153 -6.67 0.51 10.00
C TYR A 153 -5.74 1.56 10.65
N PHE A 154 -4.53 1.72 10.11
CA PHE A 154 -3.53 2.63 10.65
C PHE A 154 -3.94 4.10 10.46
N ALA A 155 -4.54 4.45 9.33
CA ALA A 155 -4.96 5.82 9.06
C ALA A 155 -6.06 6.28 10.02
N LEU A 156 -7.03 5.42 10.34
CA LEU A 156 -8.07 5.73 11.32
C LEU A 156 -7.51 6.03 12.71
N ALA A 157 -6.46 5.32 13.12
CA ALA A 157 -5.83 5.52 14.42
C ALA A 157 -4.80 6.67 14.44
N LEU A 158 -4.00 6.81 13.38
CA LEU A 158 -2.88 7.75 13.32
C LEU A 158 -3.27 9.12 12.73
N GLN A 159 -4.43 9.22 12.09
CA GLN A 159 -4.98 10.46 11.50
C GLN A 159 -3.96 11.22 10.64
N PRO A 160 -3.38 10.60 9.58
CA PRO A 160 -2.41 11.27 8.74
C PRO A 160 -3.07 12.40 7.94
N SER A 161 -2.29 13.43 7.61
CA SER A 161 -2.74 14.49 6.70
C SER A 161 -2.72 14.06 5.23
N ARG A 162 -1.86 13.08 4.88
CA ARG A 162 -1.70 12.62 3.49
C ARG A 162 -1.39 11.13 3.43
N ILE A 163 -1.92 10.47 2.38
CA ILE A 163 -1.55 9.13 1.94
C ILE A 163 -1.08 9.24 0.48
N LEU A 164 0.13 8.78 0.20
CA LEU A 164 0.74 8.81 -1.12
C LEU A 164 0.83 7.39 -1.67
N LEU A 165 0.04 7.06 -2.69
CA LEU A 165 -0.01 5.74 -3.31
C LEU A 165 0.81 5.74 -4.60
N ALA A 166 2.10 5.49 -4.45
CA ALA A 166 3.06 5.42 -5.54
C ALA A 166 2.93 4.11 -6.32
N GLY A 167 2.68 4.20 -7.62
CA GLY A 167 2.49 3.07 -8.51
C GLY A 167 3.21 3.21 -9.84
N ILE A 168 2.83 2.39 -10.80
CA ILE A 168 3.27 2.47 -12.20
C ILE A 168 2.32 3.30 -13.06
N GLU A 169 1.05 3.41 -12.65
CA GLU A 169 0.04 4.21 -13.33
C GLU A 169 0.19 5.69 -12.95
N THR A 170 -0.03 6.57 -13.92
CA THR A 170 0.05 8.03 -13.71
C THR A 170 -1.05 8.56 -12.79
N GLY A 171 -2.15 7.84 -12.66
CA GLY A 171 -3.30 8.17 -11.85
C GLY A 171 -4.43 7.18 -12.11
N VAL A 172 -5.66 7.58 -11.83
CA VAL A 172 -6.88 6.83 -12.14
C VAL A 172 -7.38 7.28 -13.52
N TRP A 173 -7.51 6.34 -14.46
CA TRP A 173 -7.97 6.64 -15.80
C TRP A 173 -9.45 7.02 -15.81
N ALA A 174 -9.78 8.15 -16.44
CA ALA A 174 -11.14 8.65 -16.60
C ALA A 174 -11.83 8.10 -17.86
N ASP A 175 -11.06 7.46 -18.74
CA ASP A 175 -11.50 7.04 -20.08
C ASP A 175 -11.08 5.60 -20.43
N TYR A 176 -10.97 4.71 -19.44
CA TYR A 176 -10.62 3.32 -19.73
C TYR A 176 -11.62 2.68 -20.72
N PRO A 177 -11.17 1.92 -21.75
CA PRO A 177 -9.81 1.39 -21.96
C PRO A 177 -8.86 2.28 -22.79
N ALA A 178 -9.26 3.49 -23.20
CA ALA A 178 -8.42 4.36 -24.02
C ALA A 178 -7.15 4.82 -23.27
N CYS A 179 -7.24 5.05 -21.96
CA CYS A 179 -6.13 5.45 -21.08
C CYS A 179 -5.37 6.69 -21.60
N THR A 180 -6.11 7.71 -22.03
CA THR A 180 -5.58 8.96 -22.56
C THR A 180 -5.72 10.12 -21.58
N GLU A 181 -6.66 10.03 -20.64
CA GLU A 181 -6.96 11.06 -19.66
C GLU A 181 -7.06 10.46 -18.24
N ILE A 182 -6.43 11.08 -17.26
CA ILE A 182 -6.59 10.73 -15.85
C ILE A 182 -7.65 11.62 -15.20
N ALA A 183 -8.38 11.07 -14.26
CA ALA A 183 -9.21 11.86 -13.34
C ALA A 183 -8.28 12.67 -12.44
N ALA A 184 -8.24 13.99 -12.61
CA ALA A 184 -7.39 14.84 -11.79
C ALA A 184 -7.80 14.80 -10.31
N GLU A 185 -9.11 14.65 -10.05
CA GLU A 185 -9.70 14.67 -8.72
C GLU A 185 -10.86 13.67 -8.62
N ILE A 186 -10.95 12.97 -7.48
CA ILE A 186 -12.06 12.08 -7.14
C ILE A 186 -12.61 12.50 -5.78
N THR A 187 -13.92 12.78 -5.76
CA THR A 187 -14.69 13.17 -4.56
C THR A 187 -15.95 12.31 -4.48
N PRO A 188 -16.69 12.35 -3.35
CA PRO A 188 -17.98 11.68 -3.25
C PRO A 188 -18.98 12.05 -4.35
N GLU A 189 -18.88 13.27 -4.91
CA GLU A 189 -19.81 13.78 -5.92
C GLU A 189 -19.56 13.17 -7.32
N ASN A 190 -18.30 12.87 -7.67
CA ASN A 190 -17.94 12.37 -9.02
C ASN A 190 -17.51 10.91 -9.06
N GLN A 191 -17.42 10.23 -7.91
CA GLN A 191 -16.91 8.86 -7.80
C GLN A 191 -17.60 7.86 -8.73
N ASP A 192 -18.92 7.93 -8.85
CA ASP A 192 -19.69 6.96 -9.64
C ASP A 192 -19.34 7.03 -11.12
N ALA A 193 -19.13 8.24 -11.65
CA ALA A 193 -18.71 8.43 -13.02
C ALA A 193 -17.32 7.83 -13.26
N VAL A 194 -16.34 8.11 -12.38
CA VAL A 194 -14.97 7.60 -12.50
C VAL A 194 -14.93 6.09 -12.31
N LEU A 195 -15.62 5.54 -11.29
CA LEU A 195 -15.65 4.10 -11.02
C LEU A 195 -16.34 3.31 -12.13
N GLY A 196 -17.26 3.94 -12.87
CA GLY A 196 -17.88 3.36 -14.06
C GLY A 196 -16.84 2.96 -15.12
N PHE A 197 -15.82 3.77 -15.32
CA PHE A 197 -14.71 3.46 -16.24
C PHE A 197 -13.71 2.46 -15.64
N VAL A 198 -13.38 2.59 -14.36
CA VAL A 198 -12.36 1.74 -13.71
C VAL A 198 -12.80 0.28 -13.58
N ARG A 199 -14.08 0.00 -13.39
CA ARG A 199 -14.65 -1.38 -13.33
C ARG A 199 -14.46 -2.17 -14.62
N GLY A 200 -14.29 -1.51 -15.76
CA GLY A 200 -13.94 -2.15 -17.03
C GLY A 200 -12.49 -2.66 -17.08
N SER A 201 -11.62 -2.23 -16.18
CA SER A 201 -10.21 -2.60 -16.13
C SER A 201 -9.97 -3.88 -15.31
N ALA A 202 -10.55 -5.00 -15.72
CA ALA A 202 -10.33 -6.31 -15.10
C ALA A 202 -8.92 -6.86 -15.39
N ALA A 203 -7.87 -6.17 -14.95
CA ALA A 203 -6.58 -6.80 -14.77
C ALA A 203 -6.69 -7.70 -13.52
N THR A 204 -6.26 -8.94 -13.62
CA THR A 204 -6.26 -9.97 -12.60
C THR A 204 -5.45 -9.51 -11.39
N ASP A 205 -6.06 -8.73 -10.51
CA ASP A 205 -5.47 -8.32 -9.23
C ASP A 205 -6.20 -9.09 -8.12
N VAL A 206 -5.46 -9.92 -7.39
CA VAL A 206 -5.95 -10.73 -6.27
C VAL A 206 -6.52 -9.85 -5.14
N THR A 207 -6.20 -8.55 -5.15
CA THR A 207 -6.57 -7.58 -4.11
C THR A 207 -7.70 -6.61 -4.48
N GLY A 208 -8.33 -6.78 -5.67
CA GLY A 208 -9.51 -6.00 -6.08
C GLY A 208 -9.23 -4.82 -7.02
N GLY A 209 -7.99 -4.62 -7.43
CA GLY A 209 -7.62 -3.64 -8.46
C GLY A 209 -7.78 -2.17 -8.08
N MET A 210 -7.77 -1.29 -9.11
CA MET A 210 -7.81 0.16 -8.92
C MET A 210 -9.16 0.62 -8.35
N ALA A 211 -10.28 -0.01 -8.72
CA ALA A 211 -11.60 0.37 -8.25
C ALA A 211 -11.75 0.22 -6.72
N SER A 212 -11.34 -0.94 -6.17
CA SER A 212 -11.36 -1.17 -4.71
C SER A 212 -10.45 -0.19 -3.97
N LYS A 213 -9.27 0.09 -4.53
CA LYS A 213 -8.33 1.06 -3.96
C LYS A 213 -8.94 2.46 -3.89
N VAL A 214 -9.55 2.94 -4.97
CA VAL A 214 -10.23 4.24 -5.01
C VAL A 214 -11.37 4.29 -3.99
N GLN A 215 -12.23 3.27 -3.94
CA GLN A 215 -13.35 3.22 -3.00
C GLN A 215 -12.87 3.24 -1.54
N GLN A 216 -11.84 2.46 -1.20
CA GLN A 216 -11.27 2.40 0.14
C GLN A 216 -10.67 3.75 0.55
N MET A 217 -9.90 4.38 -0.33
CA MET A 217 -9.28 5.67 -0.05
C MET A 217 -10.32 6.79 0.05
N LEU A 218 -11.35 6.77 -0.79
CA LEU A 218 -12.44 7.76 -0.72
C LEU A 218 -13.23 7.62 0.60
N ARG A 219 -13.50 6.39 1.07
CA ARG A 219 -14.10 6.17 2.38
C ARG A 219 -13.24 6.78 3.49
N LEU A 220 -11.94 6.52 3.48
CA LEU A 220 -11.01 7.09 4.47
C LEU A 220 -11.02 8.61 4.49
N THR A 221 -11.10 9.27 3.32
CA THR A 221 -11.18 10.74 3.28
C THR A 221 -12.49 11.28 3.84
N GLY A 222 -13.56 10.49 3.85
CA GLY A 222 -14.80 10.82 4.52
C GLY A 222 -14.74 10.65 6.05
N GLU A 223 -13.93 9.70 6.53
CA GLU A 223 -13.81 9.41 7.96
C GLU A 223 -12.70 10.23 8.65
N ILE A 224 -11.70 10.69 7.89
CA ILE A 224 -10.56 11.47 8.42
C ILE A 224 -10.63 12.89 7.86
N PRO A 225 -11.06 13.89 8.65
CA PRO A 225 -11.19 15.26 8.16
C PRO A 225 -9.89 15.84 7.64
N GLY A 226 -9.90 16.28 6.39
CA GLY A 226 -8.75 16.93 5.76
C GLY A 226 -7.67 15.97 5.23
N LEU A 227 -7.91 14.67 5.27
CA LEU A 227 -7.04 13.70 4.62
C LEU A 227 -7.05 13.90 3.10
N GLU A 228 -5.86 14.00 2.51
CA GLU A 228 -5.65 13.95 1.06
C GLU A 228 -4.95 12.64 0.68
N VAL A 229 -5.48 11.95 -0.33
CA VAL A 229 -4.85 10.75 -0.90
C VAL A 229 -4.46 11.04 -2.33
N GLU A 230 -3.24 10.74 -2.73
CA GLU A 230 -2.78 10.90 -4.11
C GLU A 230 -2.34 9.55 -4.69
N ILE A 231 -2.89 9.19 -5.85
CA ILE A 231 -2.47 8.04 -6.67
C ILE A 231 -1.65 8.58 -7.82
N PHE A 232 -0.39 8.18 -7.94
CA PHE A 232 0.53 8.73 -8.93
C PHE A 232 1.59 7.72 -9.37
N SER A 233 2.26 8.00 -10.51
CA SER A 233 3.42 7.23 -10.95
C SER A 233 4.68 7.67 -10.22
N ALA A 234 5.48 6.70 -9.76
CA ALA A 234 6.82 6.93 -9.25
C ALA A 234 7.89 6.23 -10.12
N LEU A 235 7.62 6.13 -11.43
CA LEU A 235 8.53 5.50 -12.38
C LEU A 235 9.75 6.36 -12.67
N ALA A 236 9.56 7.65 -12.84
CA ALA A 236 10.66 8.56 -13.15
C ALA A 236 11.37 9.06 -11.86
N PRO A 237 12.69 9.32 -11.95
CA PRO A 237 13.40 10.01 -10.88
C PRO A 237 12.76 11.36 -10.53
N GLY A 238 12.61 11.63 -9.24
CA GLY A 238 12.03 12.88 -8.73
C GLY A 238 10.51 12.90 -8.61
N ASP A 239 9.80 11.85 -9.04
CA ASP A 239 8.33 11.82 -8.92
C ASP A 239 7.89 11.79 -7.44
N LEU A 240 8.61 11.08 -6.57
CA LEU A 240 8.34 11.12 -5.13
C LEU A 240 8.54 12.52 -4.56
N GLN A 241 9.64 13.22 -4.90
CA GLN A 241 9.89 14.57 -4.43
C GLN A 241 8.76 15.53 -4.84
N LYS A 242 8.26 15.44 -6.08
CA LYS A 242 7.14 16.25 -6.56
C LYS A 242 5.88 15.97 -5.74
N ALA A 243 5.52 14.70 -5.55
CA ALA A 243 4.35 14.33 -4.76
C ALA A 243 4.47 14.83 -3.32
N PHE A 244 5.62 14.64 -2.66
CA PHE A 244 5.86 15.17 -1.31
C PHE A 244 5.88 16.70 -1.26
N ALA A 245 6.30 17.37 -2.33
CA ALA A 245 6.24 18.83 -2.43
C ALA A 245 4.81 19.38 -2.63
N GLY A 246 3.83 18.47 -2.86
CA GLY A 246 2.45 18.86 -3.13
C GLY A 246 2.18 19.19 -4.60
N SER A 247 3.12 18.89 -5.49
CA SER A 247 2.87 18.95 -6.93
C SER A 247 1.93 17.80 -7.30
N ARG A 248 0.70 18.11 -7.65
CA ARG A 248 -0.31 17.11 -8.03
C ARG A 248 0.01 16.59 -9.41
N THR A 249 0.63 15.40 -9.46
CA THR A 249 1.05 14.76 -10.74
C THR A 249 0.18 13.57 -11.10
N GLY A 250 -0.76 13.19 -10.22
CA GLY A 250 -1.65 12.07 -10.36
C GLY A 250 -3.10 12.43 -10.06
N THR A 251 -3.84 11.48 -9.52
CA THR A 251 -5.24 11.65 -9.09
C THR A 251 -5.29 11.97 -7.60
N LEU A 252 -5.88 13.09 -7.25
CA LEU A 252 -6.20 13.45 -5.87
C LEU A 252 -7.54 12.84 -5.47
N ILE A 253 -7.60 12.18 -4.31
CA ILE A 253 -8.84 11.69 -3.69
C ILE A 253 -9.01 12.44 -2.37
N HIS A 254 -10.16 13.09 -2.19
CA HIS A 254 -10.47 13.78 -0.96
C HIS A 254 -11.99 13.95 -0.78
N SER A 255 -12.41 14.22 0.43
CA SER A 255 -13.78 14.65 0.72
C SER A 255 -13.81 16.16 0.98
N PRO A 256 -14.88 16.87 0.58
CA PRO A 256 -15.04 18.28 0.92
C PRO A 256 -14.93 18.49 2.43
N LYS A 257 -14.28 19.58 2.84
CA LYS A 257 -14.28 19.94 4.27
C LYS A 257 -15.72 20.19 4.69
N VAL A 258 -16.20 19.44 5.67
CA VAL A 258 -17.46 19.77 6.34
C VAL A 258 -17.28 21.16 6.96
N ALA A 259 -18.07 22.12 6.49
CA ALA A 259 -18.03 23.51 6.94
C ALA A 259 -18.50 23.65 8.40
#